data_26bb290dec8b266bba622c2f8f4d1184
#
_entry.id   26bb290dec8b266bba622c2f8f4d1184
#
_cell.length_a   1.000
_cell.length_b   1.000
_cell.length_c   1.000
_cell.angle_alpha   90.00
_cell.angle_beta   90.00
_cell.angle_gamma   90.00
#
_symmetry.space_group_name_H-M   'P 1'
#
loop_
_entity.id
_entity.type
_entity.pdbx_description
1 polymer ?
#
loop_
_entity_poly.entity_id
_entity_poly.type
_entity_poly.pdbx_seq_one_letter_code
_entity_poly.pdbx_strand_id
1 'polypeptide(L)'
;MTTSTLTMITTITACAAGTLGCASAQPMDDSHDTMNGHGTKYVHYIDGPREDAPIPRPGVELSRGNFAVVVIDPQNDFLSPEGVTWGVVGESVTENGTVDNIGRLFEVAKDVDAQVVVSPHYYYPHDHDWEFEGALETLMHDIGMFNRKGPLNVDGLEGSGADWLEQYKPYIEDGETIIVGPHKVYGPESNDLALQLRKRGINQIVLAGMSANLCVESHMRDLIEDGFEVVVVSDATAAAKLPGYDGFEAAFVNYRMIA
;
A
#
# COMPACT_ATOMS: atom_id res chain seq x y z
N MET A 1 15.79 27.80 -10.63
CA MET A 1 15.51 27.28 -9.30
C MET A 1 15.11 25.85 -9.52
N THR A 2 15.98 25.13 -9.41
CA THR A 2 16.45 23.76 -9.11
C THR A 2 15.47 22.63 -9.46
N THR A 3 15.68 22.12 -10.65
CA THR A 3 15.26 20.83 -11.21
C THR A 3 16.09 19.70 -10.55
N SER A 4 15.72 19.23 -9.37
CA SER A 4 16.50 18.17 -8.71
C SER A 4 15.71 17.03 -8.09
N THR A 5 14.38 16.98 -8.25
CA THR A 5 13.56 16.05 -7.46
C THR A 5 12.95 14.90 -8.29
N LEU A 6 13.22 14.82 -9.58
CA LEU A 6 12.52 13.88 -10.46
C LEU A 6 13.19 12.51 -10.61
N THR A 7 14.35 12.30 -10.01
CA THR A 7 15.17 11.09 -10.26
C THR A 7 14.91 9.95 -9.25
N MET A 8 14.10 10.19 -8.22
CA MET A 8 14.00 9.23 -7.09
C MET A 8 12.86 8.21 -7.19
N ILE A 9 11.84 8.45 -7.99
CA ILE A 9 10.74 7.47 -8.11
C ILE A 9 11.13 6.25 -8.97
N THR A 10 12.17 6.38 -9.76
CA THR A 10 12.65 5.32 -10.67
C THR A 10 13.44 4.20 -9.99
N THR A 11 13.69 4.28 -8.68
CA THR A 11 14.56 3.32 -7.99
C THR A 11 13.82 2.30 -7.13
N ILE A 12 12.51 2.31 -7.11
CA ILE A 12 11.72 1.36 -6.32
C ILE A 12 11.53 0.02 -7.05
N THR A 13 12.05 -0.12 -8.25
CA THR A 13 11.91 -1.34 -9.04
C THR A 13 13.27 -2.00 -9.23
N ALA A 14 13.66 -2.89 -8.40
CA ALA A 14 14.43 -4.08 -8.72
C ALA A 14 15.08 -4.66 -7.48
N CYS A 15 14.56 -5.74 -7.05
CA CYS A 15 15.27 -6.98 -6.74
C CYS A 15 14.27 -8.01 -6.21
N ALA A 16 13.51 -8.62 -7.09
CA ALA A 16 12.98 -9.93 -6.80
C ALA A 16 14.04 -10.95 -7.19
N ALA A 17 14.47 -11.74 -6.24
CA ALA A 17 15.45 -12.78 -6.42
C ALA A 17 15.01 -13.80 -7.46
N GLY A 18 15.80 -13.94 -8.47
CA GLY A 18 15.71 -14.99 -9.47
C GLY A 18 16.79 -14.77 -10.51
N THR A 19 17.83 -15.56 -10.44
CA THR A 19 18.99 -15.54 -11.35
C THR A 19 18.59 -15.47 -12.82
N LEU A 20 18.56 -14.26 -13.38
CA LEU A 20 18.70 -14.02 -14.81
C LEU A 20 19.01 -12.53 -15.00
N GLY A 21 20.28 -12.27 -15.36
CA GLY A 21 20.81 -11.13 -16.05
C GLY A 21 20.38 -9.73 -15.57
N CYS A 22 21.29 -9.04 -14.86
CA CYS A 22 21.25 -7.59 -14.74
C CYS A 22 21.19 -6.97 -16.14
N ALA A 23 20.01 -6.54 -16.57
CA ALA A 23 19.91 -5.60 -17.67
C ALA A 23 20.23 -4.21 -17.10
N SER A 24 21.37 -3.65 -17.53
CA SER A 24 21.76 -2.29 -17.22
C SER A 24 20.64 -1.33 -17.63
N ALA A 25 20.17 -0.53 -16.68
CA ALA A 25 19.25 0.56 -16.97
C ALA A 25 19.92 1.48 -18.02
N GLN A 26 19.28 1.59 -19.18
CA GLN A 26 19.68 2.62 -20.16
C GLN A 26 19.20 3.98 -19.65
N PRO A 27 19.97 5.05 -19.85
CA PRO A 27 19.51 6.39 -19.52
C PRO A 27 18.29 6.73 -20.38
N MET A 28 17.23 7.22 -19.73
CA MET A 28 16.02 7.70 -20.41
C MET A 28 16.39 8.88 -21.32
N ASP A 29 15.89 8.84 -22.54
CA ASP A 29 15.93 9.94 -23.51
C ASP A 29 14.96 11.04 -23.02
N ASP A 30 15.51 12.22 -22.68
CA ASP A 30 14.80 13.40 -22.19
C ASP A 30 13.95 14.12 -23.27
N SER A 31 13.62 13.48 -24.40
CA SER A 31 13.10 14.17 -25.59
C SER A 31 11.56 14.31 -25.69
N HIS A 32 10.79 13.96 -24.67
CA HIS A 32 9.32 14.16 -24.69
C HIS A 32 8.78 14.98 -23.51
N ASP A 33 9.36 16.15 -23.31
CA ASP A 33 8.77 17.16 -22.43
C ASP A 33 7.86 18.08 -23.27
N THR A 34 6.63 17.65 -23.51
CA THR A 34 5.60 18.53 -24.06
C THR A 34 4.92 19.26 -22.90
N MET A 35 5.46 20.42 -22.59
CA MET A 35 4.85 21.40 -21.70
C MET A 35 3.51 21.88 -22.28
N ASN A 36 2.43 21.28 -21.90
CA ASN A 36 1.09 21.88 -21.98
C ASN A 36 0.69 22.26 -20.55
N GLY A 37 0.46 23.53 -20.34
CA GLY A 37 0.27 24.31 -19.14
C GLY A 37 -0.60 23.81 -17.97
N HIS A 38 -0.72 22.52 -17.74
CA HIS A 38 -1.41 21.92 -16.62
C HIS A 38 -0.61 20.73 -16.07
N GLY A 39 0.15 20.96 -15.02
CA GLY A 39 0.69 19.94 -14.14
C GLY A 39 1.84 19.09 -14.70
N THR A 40 2.83 18.82 -13.88
CA THR A 40 3.90 17.85 -14.17
C THR A 40 3.30 16.45 -14.23
N LYS A 41 3.54 15.72 -15.32
CA LYS A 41 3.15 14.31 -15.45
C LYS A 41 4.31 13.41 -15.06
N TYR A 42 4.02 12.38 -14.30
CA TYR A 42 4.98 11.32 -13.98
C TYR A 42 4.56 10.05 -14.72
N VAL A 43 5.48 9.46 -15.48
CA VAL A 43 5.25 8.17 -16.13
C VAL A 43 6.01 7.12 -15.37
N HIS A 44 5.31 6.13 -14.85
CA HIS A 44 5.92 4.99 -14.18
C HIS A 44 5.71 3.74 -15.02
N TYR A 45 6.82 3.07 -15.39
CA TYR A 45 6.78 1.78 -16.05
C TYR A 45 7.26 0.71 -15.07
N ILE A 46 6.39 -0.19 -14.69
CA ILE A 46 6.77 -1.39 -13.97
C ILE A 46 7.26 -2.42 -15.00
N ASP A 47 8.52 -2.75 -15.01
CA ASP A 47 9.16 -3.74 -15.91
C ASP A 47 9.16 -3.40 -17.43
N GLY A 48 8.88 -2.21 -17.87
CA GLY A 48 8.83 -1.85 -19.28
C GLY A 48 7.77 -2.64 -20.09
N PRO A 49 7.46 -2.22 -21.31
CA PRO A 49 6.58 -2.98 -22.19
C PRO A 49 7.27 -4.30 -22.58
N ARG A 50 6.72 -5.43 -22.15
CA ARG A 50 7.12 -6.74 -22.65
C ARG A 50 6.19 -7.08 -23.83
N GLU A 51 6.73 -7.02 -25.04
CA GLU A 51 6.00 -7.38 -26.27
C GLU A 51 5.50 -8.85 -26.26
N ASP A 52 6.11 -9.71 -25.46
CA ASP A 52 5.80 -11.12 -25.29
C ASP A 52 4.83 -11.42 -24.11
N ALA A 53 4.40 -10.41 -23.37
CA ALA A 53 3.47 -10.63 -22.27
C ALA A 53 2.06 -10.93 -22.79
N PRO A 54 1.40 -12.00 -22.32
CA PRO A 54 0.05 -12.35 -22.76
C PRO A 54 -1.01 -11.32 -22.33
N ILE A 55 -0.69 -10.47 -21.35
CA ILE A 55 -1.56 -9.40 -20.83
C ILE A 55 -0.85 -8.07 -21.06
N PRO A 56 -1.51 -7.08 -21.70
CA PRO A 56 -0.95 -5.74 -21.88
C PRO A 56 -0.55 -5.10 -20.54
N ARG A 57 0.53 -4.33 -20.57
CA ARG A 57 0.99 -3.51 -19.43
C ARG A 57 1.09 -2.06 -19.90
N PRO A 58 -0.02 -1.31 -19.84
CA PRO A 58 -0.07 0.02 -20.45
C PRO A 58 0.79 1.06 -19.74
N GLY A 59 1.26 0.78 -18.52
CA GLY A 59 1.86 1.79 -17.67
C GLY A 59 0.84 2.83 -17.20
N VAL A 60 1.19 3.62 -16.19
CA VAL A 60 0.32 4.66 -15.64
C VAL A 60 1.03 6.02 -15.67
N GLU A 61 0.33 7.02 -16.19
CA GLU A 61 0.73 8.42 -16.08
C GLU A 61 0.07 9.02 -14.85
N LEU A 62 0.83 9.31 -13.81
CA LEU A 62 0.31 10.00 -12.63
C LEU A 62 0.27 11.51 -12.85
N SER A 63 -0.88 12.12 -12.61
CA SER A 63 -1.08 13.57 -12.75
C SER A 63 -1.03 14.24 -11.39
N ARG A 64 -0.15 15.24 -11.23
CA ARG A 64 -0.04 15.99 -9.97
C ARG A 64 -1.40 16.56 -9.55
N GLY A 65 -1.74 16.40 -8.26
CA GLY A 65 -3.01 16.85 -7.70
C GLY A 65 -4.20 15.94 -8.00
N ASN A 66 -4.02 14.85 -8.76
CA ASN A 66 -5.04 13.89 -9.12
C ASN A 66 -4.78 12.49 -8.57
N PHE A 67 -3.63 12.25 -7.96
CA PHE A 67 -3.31 10.95 -7.35
C PHE A 67 -3.09 11.05 -5.85
N ALA A 68 -3.30 9.93 -5.17
CA ALA A 68 -2.98 9.74 -3.77
C ALA A 68 -2.11 8.50 -3.58
N VAL A 69 -1.25 8.54 -2.58
CA VAL A 69 -0.61 7.35 -2.02
C VAL A 69 -1.51 6.84 -0.90
N VAL A 70 -2.00 5.62 -1.04
CA VAL A 70 -2.87 4.96 -0.06
C VAL A 70 -2.12 3.79 0.55
N VAL A 71 -1.93 3.82 1.86
CA VAL A 71 -1.24 2.75 2.60
C VAL A 71 -2.22 2.04 3.52
N ILE A 72 -2.31 0.73 3.33
CA ILE A 72 -3.21 -0.15 4.07
C ILE A 72 -2.45 -0.77 5.23
N ASP A 73 -3.00 -0.71 6.44
CA ASP A 73 -2.52 -1.36 7.65
C ASP A 73 -1.01 -1.16 7.95
N PRO A 74 -0.49 0.10 7.98
CA PRO A 74 0.91 0.34 8.29
C PRO A 74 1.21 0.20 9.79
N GLN A 75 0.68 -0.88 10.40
CA GLN A 75 0.58 -1.09 11.84
C GLN A 75 1.58 -2.14 12.33
N ASN A 76 1.94 -2.04 13.64
CA ASN A 76 2.95 -2.89 14.27
C ASN A 76 2.65 -4.38 14.18
N ASP A 77 1.37 -4.80 14.28
CA ASP A 77 1.01 -6.22 14.22
C ASP A 77 1.46 -6.90 12.93
N PHE A 78 1.59 -6.15 11.83
CA PHE A 78 2.14 -6.66 10.58
C PHE A 78 3.63 -6.38 10.39
N LEU A 79 4.08 -5.16 10.75
CA LEU A 79 5.35 -4.63 10.26
C LEU A 79 6.46 -4.60 11.31
N SER A 80 6.13 -4.83 12.59
CA SER A 80 7.11 -4.95 13.67
C SER A 80 7.50 -6.41 13.89
N PRO A 81 8.80 -6.71 14.12
CA PRO A 81 9.23 -8.03 14.59
C PRO A 81 8.54 -8.51 15.87
N GLU A 82 7.97 -7.59 16.65
CA GLU A 82 7.21 -7.87 17.87
C GLU A 82 5.71 -8.03 17.62
N GLY A 83 5.24 -7.78 16.37
CA GLY A 83 3.84 -7.91 15.98
C GLY A 83 3.35 -9.36 16.03
N VAL A 84 2.08 -9.54 16.38
CA VAL A 84 1.50 -10.87 16.60
C VAL A 84 1.49 -11.77 15.35
N THR A 85 1.59 -11.17 14.17
CA THR A 85 1.64 -11.92 12.89
C THR A 85 3.05 -12.10 12.33
N TRP A 86 4.08 -11.55 12.97
CA TRP A 86 5.45 -11.59 12.44
C TRP A 86 5.95 -12.99 12.10
N GLY A 87 5.55 -13.98 12.90
CA GLY A 87 5.93 -15.37 12.67
C GLY A 87 5.50 -15.96 11.33
N VAL A 88 4.52 -15.33 10.66
CA VAL A 88 3.99 -15.77 9.35
C VAL A 88 4.21 -14.76 8.23
N VAL A 89 4.36 -13.46 8.55
CA VAL A 89 4.56 -12.42 7.53
C VAL A 89 6.00 -11.91 7.45
N GLY A 90 6.79 -12.06 8.52
CA GLY A 90 8.10 -11.43 8.67
C GLY A 90 9.11 -11.82 7.59
N GLU A 91 9.06 -13.07 7.09
CA GLU A 91 9.89 -13.50 5.96
C GLU A 91 9.57 -12.67 4.71
N SER A 92 8.31 -12.58 4.32
CA SER A 92 7.87 -11.83 3.15
C SER A 92 8.13 -10.32 3.29
N VAL A 93 7.88 -9.75 4.48
CA VAL A 93 8.17 -8.33 4.79
C VAL A 93 9.66 -8.05 4.61
N THR A 94 10.51 -8.94 5.07
CA THR A 94 11.98 -8.77 4.99
C THR A 94 12.48 -8.95 3.55
N GLU A 95 12.04 -10.00 2.85
CA GLU A 95 12.46 -10.27 1.48
C GLU A 95 12.09 -9.16 0.51
N ASN A 96 10.89 -8.59 0.64
CA ASN A 96 10.42 -7.51 -0.21
C ASN A 96 10.95 -6.14 0.22
N GLY A 97 11.57 -6.02 1.40
CA GLY A 97 11.97 -4.73 1.95
C GLY A 97 10.79 -3.81 2.23
N THR A 98 9.62 -4.40 2.53
CA THR A 98 8.32 -3.72 2.60
C THR A 98 8.34 -2.51 3.52
N VAL A 99 8.96 -2.64 4.70
CA VAL A 99 9.03 -1.55 5.68
C VAL A 99 9.75 -0.34 5.11
N ASP A 100 10.92 -0.53 4.51
CA ASP A 100 11.69 0.57 3.94
C ASP A 100 11.01 1.15 2.70
N ASN A 101 10.36 0.32 1.90
CA ASN A 101 9.66 0.74 0.70
C ASN A 101 8.42 1.59 1.01
N ILE A 102 7.63 1.21 2.02
CA ILE A 102 6.52 2.05 2.52
C ILE A 102 7.05 3.39 3.06
N GLY A 103 8.15 3.37 3.83
CA GLY A 103 8.79 4.60 4.32
C GLY A 103 9.17 5.54 3.19
N ARG A 104 9.82 5.01 2.14
CA ARG A 104 10.16 5.79 0.94
C ARG A 104 8.94 6.32 0.19
N LEU A 105 7.84 5.55 0.14
CA LEU A 105 6.60 6.02 -0.47
C LEU A 105 6.03 7.22 0.29
N PHE A 106 6.01 7.18 1.62
CA PHE A 106 5.60 8.32 2.42
C PHE A 106 6.49 9.54 2.16
N GLU A 107 7.81 9.38 2.21
CA GLU A 107 8.77 10.46 1.95
C GLU A 107 8.54 11.09 0.58
N VAL A 108 8.52 10.28 -0.47
CA VAL A 108 8.34 10.76 -1.84
C VAL A 108 6.97 11.42 -2.02
N ALA A 109 5.90 10.85 -1.44
CA ALA A 109 4.57 11.45 -1.54
C ALA A 109 4.54 12.87 -0.95
N LYS A 110 5.19 13.08 0.20
CA LYS A 110 5.30 14.41 0.81
C LYS A 110 6.17 15.35 -0.02
N ASP A 111 7.29 14.88 -0.55
CA ASP A 111 8.19 15.68 -1.39
C ASP A 111 7.52 16.21 -2.67
N VAL A 112 6.61 15.45 -3.25
CA VAL A 112 5.88 15.85 -4.47
C VAL A 112 4.52 16.49 -4.18
N ASP A 113 4.19 16.71 -2.91
CA ASP A 113 2.90 17.28 -2.48
C ASP A 113 1.70 16.43 -2.95
N ALA A 114 1.86 15.11 -2.89
CA ALA A 114 0.78 14.16 -3.14
C ALA A 114 -0.05 13.93 -1.88
N GLN A 115 -1.35 13.69 -2.05
CA GLN A 115 -2.18 13.33 -0.92
C GLN A 115 -1.79 11.95 -0.38
N VAL A 116 -1.52 11.88 0.91
CA VAL A 116 -1.34 10.60 1.61
C VAL A 116 -2.63 10.23 2.35
N VAL A 117 -3.01 8.97 2.23
CA VAL A 117 -4.17 8.40 2.92
C VAL A 117 -3.77 7.08 3.57
N VAL A 118 -4.19 6.86 4.80
CA VAL A 118 -3.98 5.60 5.53
C VAL A 118 -5.33 4.97 5.84
N SER A 119 -5.49 3.69 5.49
CA SER A 119 -6.65 2.87 5.80
C SER A 119 -6.26 1.83 6.87
N PRO A 120 -6.60 2.07 8.15
CA PRO A 120 -6.21 1.19 9.24
C PRO A 120 -7.20 0.05 9.46
N HIS A 121 -6.74 -0.99 10.12
CA HIS A 121 -7.58 -2.05 10.67
C HIS A 121 -7.64 -1.93 12.20
N TYR A 122 -8.83 -1.85 12.76
CA TYR A 122 -9.03 -1.88 14.20
C TYR A 122 -10.20 -2.76 14.59
N TYR A 123 -9.99 -3.60 15.60
CA TYR A 123 -11.06 -4.29 16.30
C TYR A 123 -11.36 -3.61 17.64
N TYR A 124 -12.64 -3.41 17.91
CA TYR A 124 -13.15 -2.90 19.16
C TYR A 124 -13.83 -4.01 19.95
N PRO A 125 -14.12 -3.83 21.25
CA PRO A 125 -14.73 -4.88 22.06
C PRO A 125 -16.04 -5.48 21.47
N HIS A 126 -16.85 -4.68 20.80
CA HIS A 126 -18.07 -5.15 20.17
C HIS A 126 -17.87 -5.96 18.89
N ASP A 127 -16.71 -5.85 18.25
CA ASP A 127 -16.39 -6.65 17.06
C ASP A 127 -16.13 -8.12 17.44
N HIS A 128 -15.68 -8.38 18.67
CA HIS A 128 -15.45 -9.73 19.20
C HIS A 128 -16.74 -10.48 19.57
N ASP A 129 -17.89 -9.83 19.46
CA ASP A 129 -19.20 -10.44 19.71
C ASP A 129 -19.90 -10.84 18.40
N TRP A 130 -19.19 -10.89 17.27
CA TRP A 130 -19.79 -11.31 16.01
C TRP A 130 -20.28 -12.76 16.06
N GLU A 131 -21.48 -13.00 15.53
CA GLU A 131 -22.07 -14.35 15.46
C GLU A 131 -21.49 -15.17 14.30
N PHE A 132 -21.03 -14.48 13.24
CA PHE A 132 -20.50 -15.11 12.03
C PHE A 132 -19.12 -14.53 11.71
N GLU A 133 -18.14 -15.42 11.68
CA GLU A 133 -16.76 -15.08 11.36
C GLU A 133 -16.16 -16.09 10.38
N GLY A 134 -15.28 -15.62 9.50
CA GLY A 134 -14.41 -16.49 8.73
C GLY A 134 -13.26 -17.03 9.59
N ALA A 135 -12.59 -18.06 9.11
CA ALA A 135 -11.50 -18.69 9.87
C ALA A 135 -10.36 -17.71 10.23
N LEU A 136 -10.08 -16.76 9.34
CA LEU A 136 -9.02 -15.76 9.59
C LEU A 136 -9.48 -14.68 10.57
N GLU A 137 -10.74 -14.27 10.53
CA GLU A 137 -11.31 -13.31 11.48
C GLU A 137 -11.28 -13.88 12.91
N THR A 138 -11.70 -15.14 13.07
CA THR A 138 -11.60 -15.88 14.34
C THR A 138 -10.14 -15.90 14.84
N LEU A 139 -9.19 -16.22 13.95
CA LEU A 139 -7.77 -16.22 14.33
C LEU A 139 -7.30 -14.83 14.76
N MET A 140 -7.65 -13.77 14.02
CA MET A 140 -7.23 -12.40 14.36
C MET A 140 -7.80 -11.97 15.71
N HIS A 141 -9.03 -12.32 16.02
CA HIS A 141 -9.63 -12.08 17.33
C HIS A 141 -8.94 -12.87 18.44
N ASP A 142 -8.65 -14.16 18.22
CA ASP A 142 -8.01 -15.03 19.20
C ASP A 142 -6.60 -14.57 19.59
N ILE A 143 -5.83 -14.05 18.62
CA ILE A 143 -4.47 -13.55 18.88
C ILE A 143 -4.45 -12.06 19.31
N GLY A 144 -5.60 -11.41 19.36
CA GLY A 144 -5.72 -10.01 19.78
C GLY A 144 -5.17 -8.99 18.78
N MET A 145 -5.13 -9.36 17.49
CA MET A 145 -4.60 -8.51 16.42
C MET A 145 -5.43 -7.21 16.31
N PHE A 146 -4.76 -6.08 16.17
CA PHE A 146 -5.35 -4.75 15.98
C PHE A 146 -6.37 -4.30 17.04
N ASN A 147 -6.32 -4.90 18.22
CA ASN A 147 -7.27 -4.60 19.29
C ASN A 147 -7.12 -3.18 19.81
N ARG A 148 -8.26 -2.50 19.93
CA ARG A 148 -8.41 -1.20 20.58
C ARG A 148 -9.59 -1.18 21.54
N LYS A 149 -9.52 -0.33 22.55
CA LYS A 149 -10.58 -0.20 23.57
C LYS A 149 -11.85 0.52 23.06
N GLY A 150 -11.76 1.19 21.91
CA GLY A 150 -12.89 1.90 21.30
C GLY A 150 -12.41 3.02 20.36
N PRO A 151 -13.29 3.55 19.52
CA PRO A 151 -12.89 4.54 18.52
C PRO A 151 -12.33 5.85 19.09
N LEU A 152 -12.82 6.28 20.25
CA LEU A 152 -12.37 7.49 20.94
C LEU A 152 -11.46 7.20 22.16
N ASN A 153 -11.18 5.93 22.43
CA ASN A 153 -10.32 5.54 23.54
C ASN A 153 -8.95 5.13 23.00
N VAL A 154 -7.95 5.90 23.34
CA VAL A 154 -6.53 5.68 22.95
C VAL A 154 -5.69 5.03 24.04
N ASP A 155 -6.28 4.65 25.17
CA ASP A 155 -5.55 3.99 26.26
C ASP A 155 -4.92 2.68 25.79
N GLY A 156 -3.59 2.59 25.88
CA GLY A 156 -2.83 1.42 25.48
C GLY A 156 -2.70 1.24 23.97
N LEU A 157 -2.97 2.28 23.17
CA LEU A 157 -2.69 2.27 21.74
C LEU A 157 -1.20 2.45 21.46
N GLU A 158 -0.57 3.42 22.11
CA GLU A 158 0.83 3.76 21.91
C GLU A 158 1.73 2.53 22.09
N GLY A 159 2.51 2.20 21.05
CA GLY A 159 3.39 1.05 20.99
C GLY A 159 2.71 -0.32 20.96
N SER A 160 1.37 -0.37 20.87
CA SER A 160 0.64 -1.63 20.70
C SER A 160 0.74 -2.17 19.27
N GLY A 161 0.27 -3.40 19.04
CA GLY A 161 0.16 -3.97 17.70
C GLY A 161 -0.72 -3.17 16.76
N ALA A 162 -1.73 -2.49 17.31
CA ALA A 162 -2.66 -1.63 16.57
C ALA A 162 -2.08 -0.23 16.24
N ASP A 163 -0.98 0.18 16.88
CA ASP A 163 -0.33 1.47 16.61
C ASP A 163 0.46 1.42 15.31
N TRP A 164 0.76 2.61 14.78
CA TRP A 164 1.61 2.76 13.59
C TRP A 164 3.03 2.29 13.88
N LEU A 165 3.69 1.75 12.86
CA LEU A 165 5.13 1.53 12.97
C LEU A 165 5.82 2.87 13.24
N GLU A 166 6.70 2.92 14.26
CA GLU A 166 7.23 4.16 14.80
C GLU A 166 7.83 5.09 13.74
N GLN A 167 8.55 4.53 12.77
CA GLN A 167 9.17 5.31 11.69
C GLN A 167 8.18 5.97 10.74
N TYR A 168 6.89 5.57 10.74
CA TYR A 168 5.87 6.18 9.89
C TYR A 168 5.08 7.29 10.57
N LYS A 169 5.12 7.39 11.90
CA LYS A 169 4.39 8.40 12.66
C LYS A 169 4.64 9.83 12.18
N PRO A 170 5.89 10.24 11.84
CA PRO A 170 6.13 11.59 11.32
C PRO A 170 5.37 11.93 10.03
N TYR A 171 5.01 10.93 9.24
CA TYR A 171 4.27 11.11 7.99
C TYR A 171 2.76 10.95 8.17
N ILE A 172 2.35 10.11 9.13
CA ILE A 172 0.93 9.79 9.36
C ILE A 172 0.28 10.83 10.28
N GLU A 173 1.00 11.28 11.31
CA GLU A 173 0.48 12.17 12.35
C GLU A 173 0.84 13.64 12.12
N ASP A 174 1.20 14.00 10.90
CA ASP A 174 1.61 15.37 10.51
C ASP A 174 0.44 16.37 10.38
N GLY A 175 -0.79 15.91 10.52
CA GLY A 175 -1.99 16.73 10.40
C GLY A 175 -2.45 16.97 8.95
N GLU A 176 -1.73 16.48 7.95
CA GLU A 176 -2.04 16.58 6.52
C GLU A 176 -2.48 15.24 5.92
N THR A 177 -1.94 14.15 6.44
CA THR A 177 -2.32 12.79 6.07
C THR A 177 -3.75 12.49 6.50
N ILE A 178 -4.52 11.90 5.59
CA ILE A 178 -5.89 11.48 5.89
C ILE A 178 -5.82 10.08 6.51
N ILE A 179 -6.30 9.95 7.73
CA ILE A 179 -6.55 8.65 8.34
C ILE A 179 -8.05 8.41 8.23
N VAL A 180 -8.45 7.46 7.37
CA VAL A 180 -9.87 7.11 7.19
C VAL A 180 -10.38 6.26 8.34
N GLY A 181 -11.68 6.09 8.46
CA GLY A 181 -12.27 5.15 9.41
C GLY A 181 -11.67 3.75 9.23
N PRO A 182 -11.58 2.93 10.28
CA PRO A 182 -11.01 1.60 10.14
C PRO A 182 -11.89 0.70 9.28
N HIS A 183 -11.26 -0.07 8.40
CA HIS A 183 -11.94 -1.24 7.85
C HIS A 183 -11.97 -2.37 8.88
N LYS A 184 -12.89 -3.31 8.71
CA LYS A 184 -13.20 -4.32 9.73
C LYS A 184 -12.88 -5.75 9.29
N VAL A 185 -12.88 -6.01 8.00
CA VAL A 185 -12.56 -7.31 7.44
C VAL A 185 -11.39 -7.15 6.48
N TYR A 186 -11.61 -6.95 5.18
CA TYR A 186 -10.49 -6.82 4.23
C TYR A 186 -10.60 -5.57 3.37
N GLY A 187 -11.76 -5.25 2.87
CA GLY A 187 -11.99 -4.14 1.95
C GLY A 187 -12.42 -2.84 2.63
N PRO A 188 -12.54 -1.75 1.86
CA PRO A 188 -12.86 -0.42 2.38
C PRO A 188 -14.35 -0.18 2.61
N GLU A 189 -15.24 -1.17 2.47
CA GLU A 189 -16.69 -0.99 2.51
C GLU A 189 -17.20 -0.44 3.85
N SER A 190 -16.45 -0.69 4.92
CA SER A 190 -16.79 -0.20 6.26
C SER A 190 -16.16 1.16 6.59
N ASN A 191 -15.41 1.77 5.66
CA ASN A 191 -14.73 3.04 5.90
C ASN A 191 -15.10 4.12 4.87
N ASP A 192 -14.50 5.30 4.99
CA ASP A 192 -14.79 6.45 4.14
C ASP A 192 -13.70 6.74 3.08
N LEU A 193 -12.86 5.75 2.74
CA LEU A 193 -11.73 5.94 1.82
C LEU A 193 -12.16 6.53 0.47
N ALA A 194 -13.06 5.87 -0.24
CA ALA A 194 -13.52 6.32 -1.55
C ALA A 194 -14.19 7.72 -1.47
N LEU A 195 -14.94 8.00 -0.39
CA LEU A 195 -15.54 9.32 -0.17
C LEU A 195 -14.47 10.40 -0.04
N GLN A 196 -13.42 10.17 0.76
CA GLN A 196 -12.35 11.14 0.98
C GLN A 196 -11.58 11.43 -0.31
N LEU A 197 -11.27 10.41 -1.09
CA LEU A 197 -10.59 10.53 -2.37
C LEU A 197 -11.44 11.34 -3.38
N ARG A 198 -12.70 10.94 -3.58
CA ARG A 198 -13.60 11.62 -4.52
C ARG A 198 -13.90 13.07 -4.16
N LYS A 199 -14.05 13.39 -2.87
CA LYS A 199 -14.26 14.77 -2.42
C LYS A 199 -13.07 15.68 -2.69
N ARG A 200 -11.88 15.13 -2.92
CA ARG A 200 -10.66 15.85 -3.28
C ARG A 200 -10.37 15.83 -4.78
N GLY A 201 -11.22 15.21 -5.58
CA GLY A 201 -11.02 15.10 -7.03
C GLY A 201 -9.92 14.11 -7.42
N ILE A 202 -9.52 13.22 -6.50
CA ILE A 202 -8.52 12.19 -6.75
C ILE A 202 -9.19 11.01 -7.45
N ASN A 203 -8.57 10.52 -8.52
CA ASN A 203 -9.03 9.35 -9.25
C ASN A 203 -7.91 8.35 -9.59
N GLN A 204 -6.66 8.67 -9.24
CA GLN A 204 -5.50 7.77 -9.40
C GLN A 204 -4.94 7.40 -8.03
N ILE A 205 -4.66 6.12 -7.83
CA ILE A 205 -4.24 5.57 -6.54
C ILE A 205 -2.93 4.81 -6.72
N VAL A 206 -1.95 5.16 -5.89
CA VAL A 206 -0.74 4.37 -5.66
C VAL A 206 -0.94 3.62 -4.35
N LEU A 207 -1.16 2.31 -4.42
CA LEU A 207 -1.57 1.46 -3.32
C LEU A 207 -0.40 0.64 -2.78
N ALA A 208 -0.26 0.59 -1.46
CA ALA A 208 0.75 -0.20 -0.75
C ALA A 208 0.22 -0.66 0.62
N GLY A 209 1.00 -1.45 1.35
CA GLY A 209 0.68 -1.86 2.73
C GLY A 209 0.47 -3.36 2.90
N MET A 210 -0.32 -3.75 3.88
CA MET A 210 -0.51 -5.13 4.33
C MET A 210 -1.99 -5.54 4.31
N SER A 211 -2.36 -6.80 4.19
CA SER A 211 -1.56 -7.89 3.64
C SER A 211 -1.85 -8.00 2.14
N ALA A 212 -0.83 -8.33 1.34
CA ALA A 212 -0.89 -8.28 -0.12
C ALA A 212 -2.13 -8.98 -0.70
N ASN A 213 -2.38 -10.24 -0.32
CA ASN A 213 -3.47 -11.07 -0.83
C ASN A 213 -4.80 -10.93 -0.07
N LEU A 214 -4.86 -10.02 0.89
CA LEU A 214 -6.04 -9.79 1.72
C LEU A 214 -6.47 -8.31 1.60
N CYS A 215 -6.11 -7.48 2.58
CA CYS A 215 -6.60 -6.11 2.65
C CYS A 215 -6.15 -5.27 1.45
N VAL A 216 -4.89 -5.39 0.99
CA VAL A 216 -4.42 -4.63 -0.19
C VAL A 216 -5.16 -5.07 -1.45
N GLU A 217 -5.30 -6.38 -1.70
CA GLU A 217 -6.03 -6.87 -2.86
C GLU A 217 -7.52 -6.50 -2.82
N SER A 218 -8.16 -6.58 -1.64
CA SER A 218 -9.55 -6.18 -1.51
C SER A 218 -9.74 -4.69 -1.79
N HIS A 219 -8.91 -3.82 -1.20
CA HIS A 219 -8.94 -2.39 -1.51
C HIS A 219 -8.68 -2.12 -2.99
N MET A 220 -7.72 -2.81 -3.63
CA MET A 220 -7.47 -2.69 -5.06
C MET A 220 -8.72 -2.97 -5.87
N ARG A 221 -9.39 -4.09 -5.62
CA ARG A 221 -10.59 -4.51 -6.36
C ARG A 221 -11.72 -3.51 -6.21
N ASP A 222 -12.02 -3.11 -4.98
CA ASP A 222 -13.12 -2.19 -4.70
C ASP A 222 -12.86 -0.80 -5.28
N LEU A 223 -11.63 -0.29 -5.17
CA LEU A 223 -11.27 1.00 -5.77
C LEU A 223 -11.37 0.97 -7.30
N ILE A 224 -11.01 -0.13 -7.95
CA ILE A 224 -11.18 -0.30 -9.41
C ILE A 224 -12.67 -0.32 -9.78
N GLU A 225 -13.50 -1.08 -9.04
CA GLU A 225 -14.95 -1.13 -9.26
C GLU A 225 -15.63 0.23 -8.98
N ASP A 226 -15.06 1.01 -8.06
CA ASP A 226 -15.45 2.39 -7.79
C ASP A 226 -14.98 3.39 -8.87
N GLY A 227 -14.24 2.92 -9.88
CA GLY A 227 -13.80 3.70 -11.03
C GLY A 227 -12.54 4.53 -10.78
N PHE A 228 -11.68 4.12 -9.85
CA PHE A 228 -10.34 4.65 -9.70
C PHE A 228 -9.37 3.91 -10.62
N GLU A 229 -8.33 4.61 -11.07
CA GLU A 229 -7.16 4.01 -11.67
C GLU A 229 -6.19 3.62 -10.54
N VAL A 230 -5.85 2.34 -10.41
CA VAL A 230 -5.06 1.82 -9.30
C VAL A 230 -3.76 1.22 -9.78
N VAL A 231 -2.67 1.58 -9.11
CA VAL A 231 -1.35 0.95 -9.25
C VAL A 231 -0.94 0.39 -7.90
N VAL A 232 -0.52 -0.86 -7.84
CA VAL A 232 0.01 -1.47 -6.63
C VAL A 232 1.54 -1.45 -6.66
N VAL A 233 2.17 -0.90 -5.62
CA VAL A 233 3.62 -0.97 -5.42
C VAL A 233 3.94 -2.31 -4.76
N SER A 234 4.22 -3.31 -5.56
CA SER A 234 4.29 -4.70 -5.11
C SER A 234 5.38 -4.95 -4.05
N ASP A 235 6.54 -4.31 -4.15
CA ASP A 235 7.63 -4.41 -3.17
C ASP A 235 7.39 -3.58 -1.88
N ALA A 236 6.33 -2.76 -1.87
CA ALA A 236 5.79 -2.12 -0.67
C ALA A 236 4.58 -2.88 -0.10
N THR A 237 4.44 -4.16 -0.45
CA THR A 237 3.45 -5.09 0.12
C THR A 237 4.13 -6.38 0.55
N ALA A 238 3.50 -7.12 1.46
CA ALA A 238 3.93 -8.45 1.87
C ALA A 238 2.72 -9.27 2.34
N ALA A 239 2.89 -10.58 2.50
CA ALA A 239 1.83 -11.46 2.96
C ALA A 239 2.37 -12.64 3.76
N ALA A 240 1.47 -13.44 4.32
CA ALA A 240 1.84 -14.64 5.04
C ALA A 240 2.47 -15.69 4.11
N LYS A 241 3.56 -16.29 4.59
CA LYS A 241 4.17 -17.49 4.04
C LYS A 241 4.00 -18.64 5.03
N LEU A 242 3.38 -19.70 4.56
CA LEU A 242 3.12 -20.93 5.32
C LEU A 242 3.54 -22.12 4.46
N PRO A 243 3.81 -23.31 5.05
CA PRO A 243 4.11 -24.49 4.26
C PRO A 243 3.04 -24.77 3.19
N GLY A 244 3.41 -24.60 1.92
CA GLY A 244 2.50 -24.79 0.78
C GLY A 244 1.64 -23.57 0.40
N TYR A 245 1.83 -22.43 1.06
CA TYR A 245 1.11 -21.20 0.76
C TYR A 245 2.06 -20.00 0.73
N ASP A 246 2.03 -19.25 -0.34
CA ASP A 246 2.68 -17.94 -0.46
C ASP A 246 1.62 -16.90 -0.85
N GLY A 247 1.24 -16.08 0.13
CA GLY A 247 0.20 -15.08 -0.08
C GLY A 247 0.67 -13.94 -0.99
N PHE A 248 1.97 -13.63 -1.00
CA PHE A 248 2.51 -12.61 -1.88
C PHE A 248 2.47 -13.04 -3.34
N GLU A 249 2.90 -14.26 -3.65
CA GLU A 249 2.83 -14.80 -5.00
C GLU A 249 1.39 -14.87 -5.50
N ALA A 250 0.44 -15.26 -4.64
CA ALA A 250 -0.98 -15.28 -4.98
C ALA A 250 -1.51 -13.89 -5.33
N ALA A 251 -1.17 -12.87 -4.53
CA ALA A 251 -1.54 -11.48 -4.79
C ALA A 251 -0.88 -10.94 -6.06
N PHE A 252 0.41 -11.22 -6.25
CA PHE A 252 1.18 -10.70 -7.36
C PHE A 252 0.61 -11.12 -8.73
N VAL A 253 0.09 -12.34 -8.83
CA VAL A 253 -0.63 -12.77 -10.03
C VAL A 253 -1.84 -11.87 -10.30
N ASN A 254 -2.63 -11.56 -9.28
CA ASN A 254 -3.81 -10.71 -9.41
C ASN A 254 -3.45 -9.25 -9.69
N TYR A 255 -2.43 -8.71 -9.04
CA TYR A 255 -1.94 -7.35 -9.33
C TYR A 255 -1.55 -7.20 -10.81
N ARG A 256 -0.86 -8.19 -11.36
CA ARG A 256 -0.46 -8.18 -12.78
C ARG A 256 -1.60 -8.32 -13.77
N MET A 257 -2.74 -8.83 -13.32
CA MET A 257 -3.90 -9.06 -14.17
C MET A 257 -4.93 -7.94 -14.10
N ILE A 258 -4.97 -7.20 -13.00
CA ILE A 258 -6.11 -6.35 -12.65
C ILE A 258 -5.71 -4.87 -12.54
N ALA A 259 -4.52 -4.58 -11.99
CA ALA A 259 -4.03 -3.22 -11.71
C ALA A 259 -2.86 -2.79 -12.60
#